data_8cb1ccd8c6a94d1ad23677d15b14c6db
#
_entry.id   8cb1ccd8c6a94d1ad23677d15b14c6db
#
_cell.length_a   1.000
_cell.length_b   1.000
_cell.length_c   1.000
_cell.angle_alpha   90.00
_cell.angle_beta   90.00
_cell.angle_gamma   90.00
#
_symmetry.space_group_name_H-M   'P 1'
#
loop_
_entity.id
_entity.type
_entity.pdbx_description
1 polymer ?
#
loop_
_entity_poly.entity_id
_entity_poly.type
_entity_poly.pdbx_seq_one_letter_code
_entity_poly.pdbx_strand_id
1 'polypeptide(L)'
;YTHVLVGPASVSLLKMKFPKRAHEVATEFGYPMYAEGLRRALDFLAPLGVPIEITENGVADANDTLRTEHLKRHLWVLSQAIQDGHDVRSYHHWSLMDNFEWAEGYSMRFGLHHVDFETQERTLRPSGAVYKHIIEQH
;
A
#
# COMPACT_ATOMS: atom_id res chain seq x y z
N TYR A 1 -3.63 -5.21 -1.28
CA TYR A 1 -4.17 -5.33 0.10
C TYR A 1 -4.26 -6.80 0.47
N THR A 2 -3.24 -7.33 1.13
CA THR A 2 -3.24 -8.73 1.56
C THR A 2 -3.97 -8.85 2.88
N HIS A 3 -5.21 -9.30 2.84
CA HIS A 3 -5.89 -9.81 4.03
C HIS A 3 -5.52 -11.27 4.24
N VAL A 4 -4.71 -11.54 5.25
CA VAL A 4 -4.63 -12.89 5.80
C VAL A 4 -5.76 -13.01 6.81
N LEU A 5 -6.94 -13.43 6.35
CA LEU A 5 -8.02 -13.85 7.24
C LEU A 5 -7.64 -15.21 7.82
N VAL A 6 -6.98 -15.20 8.97
CA VAL A 6 -6.73 -16.41 9.75
C VAL A 6 -7.91 -16.58 10.72
N GLY A 7 -8.90 -17.32 10.30
CA GLY A 7 -10.05 -17.64 11.14
C GLY A 7 -11.03 -18.55 10.41
N PRO A 8 -11.95 -19.24 11.12
CA PRO A 8 -13.00 -20.00 10.47
C PRO A 8 -13.86 -19.06 9.62
N ALA A 9 -14.29 -19.53 8.44
CA ALA A 9 -15.05 -18.75 7.44
C ALA A 9 -16.28 -18.01 8.02
N SER A 10 -16.87 -18.54 9.09
CA SER A 10 -17.97 -17.91 9.82
C SER A 10 -17.62 -16.58 10.50
N VAL A 11 -16.36 -16.31 10.78
CA VAL A 11 -15.89 -15.08 11.45
C VAL A 11 -15.69 -13.95 10.45
N SER A 12 -15.39 -14.26 9.19
CA SER A 12 -15.20 -13.25 8.14
C SER A 12 -16.52 -12.56 7.75
N LEU A 13 -17.65 -13.24 7.91
CA LEU A 13 -18.99 -12.69 7.66
C LEU A 13 -19.41 -11.60 8.67
N LEU A 14 -18.81 -11.58 9.86
CA LEU A 14 -19.17 -10.67 10.94
C LEU A 14 -18.40 -9.35 10.94
N LYS A 15 -17.51 -9.10 9.96
CA LYS A 15 -16.66 -7.89 9.91
C LYS A 15 -15.99 -7.55 11.27
N MET A 16 -15.63 -8.55 12.04
CA MET A 16 -14.95 -8.34 13.32
C MET A 16 -13.59 -7.73 13.05
N LYS A 17 -13.35 -6.51 13.53
CA LYS A 17 -12.02 -5.94 13.62
C LYS A 17 -11.24 -6.79 14.62
N PHE A 18 -10.28 -7.55 14.14
CA PHE A 18 -9.37 -8.27 15.03
C PHE A 18 -8.60 -7.24 15.87
N PRO A 19 -8.43 -7.48 17.19
CA PRO A 19 -7.65 -6.57 18.02
C PRO A 19 -6.22 -6.47 17.45
N LYS A 20 -5.73 -5.23 17.33
CA LYS A 20 -4.35 -4.96 16.93
C LYS A 20 -3.42 -5.65 17.92
N ARG A 21 -2.38 -6.32 17.43
CA ARG A 21 -1.28 -6.71 18.29
C ARG A 21 -0.58 -5.45 18.78
N ALA A 22 -0.11 -5.43 20.03
CA ALA A 22 0.41 -4.23 20.69
C ALA A 22 1.58 -3.54 19.96
N HIS A 23 2.21 -4.22 18.99
CA HIS A 23 3.35 -3.73 18.20
C HIS A 23 3.01 -3.52 16.72
N GLU A 24 1.75 -3.71 16.29
CA GLU A 24 1.36 -3.50 14.90
C GLU A 24 1.01 -2.04 14.64
N VAL A 25 1.71 -1.43 13.69
CA VAL A 25 1.34 -0.13 13.15
C VAL A 25 0.18 -0.35 12.17
N ALA A 26 -0.99 0.19 12.48
CA ALA A 26 -2.13 0.13 11.60
C ALA A 26 -2.37 1.48 10.92
N THR A 27 -2.82 1.41 9.67
CA THR A 27 -3.23 2.54 8.85
C THR A 27 -4.57 3.11 9.32
N GLU A 28 -4.95 4.29 8.82
CA GLU A 28 -6.27 4.89 9.09
C GLU A 28 -7.42 3.96 8.63
N PHE A 29 -7.20 3.18 7.58
CA PHE A 29 -8.16 2.19 7.09
C PHE A 29 -8.25 0.94 7.99
N GLY A 30 -7.37 0.83 9.00
CA GLY A 30 -7.34 -0.27 9.96
C GLY A 30 -6.56 -1.50 9.50
N TYR A 31 -5.80 -1.40 8.40
CA TYR A 31 -4.92 -2.46 7.93
C TYR A 31 -3.54 -2.35 8.57
N PRO A 32 -2.89 -3.48 8.90
CA PRO A 32 -1.51 -3.44 9.36
C PRO A 32 -0.56 -3.06 8.22
N MET A 33 0.51 -2.34 8.53
CA MET A 33 1.63 -2.15 7.61
C MET A 33 2.45 -3.44 7.56
N TYR A 34 2.26 -4.23 6.48
CA TYR A 34 2.84 -5.57 6.36
C TYR A 34 3.45 -5.80 4.98
N ALA A 35 4.65 -5.28 4.76
CA ALA A 35 5.36 -5.39 3.48
C ALA A 35 5.69 -6.85 3.11
N GLU A 36 5.93 -7.72 4.11
CA GLU A 36 6.14 -9.15 3.91
C GLU A 36 4.96 -9.83 3.20
N GLY A 37 3.75 -9.27 3.33
CA GLY A 37 2.57 -9.74 2.61
C GLY A 37 2.72 -9.61 1.10
N LEU A 38 3.36 -8.53 0.63
CA LEU A 38 3.69 -8.35 -0.79
C LEU A 38 4.66 -9.44 -1.26
N ARG A 39 5.72 -9.73 -0.48
CA ARG A 39 6.66 -10.79 -0.80
C ARG A 39 5.96 -12.13 -0.96
N ARG A 40 5.13 -12.50 -0.01
CA ARG A 40 4.37 -13.77 -0.04
C ARG A 40 3.43 -13.86 -1.24
N ALA A 41 2.81 -12.75 -1.63
CA ALA A 41 1.98 -12.71 -2.83
C ALA A 41 2.81 -12.96 -4.10
N LEU A 42 3.99 -12.36 -4.20
CA LEU A 42 4.91 -12.57 -5.31
C LEU A 42 5.42 -14.02 -5.36
N ASP A 43 5.83 -14.58 -4.22
CA ASP A 43 6.28 -15.97 -4.11
C ASP A 43 5.16 -16.95 -4.52
N PHE A 44 3.91 -16.65 -4.17
CA PHE A 44 2.74 -17.45 -4.55
C PHE A 44 2.48 -17.41 -6.06
N LEU A 45 2.71 -16.27 -6.71
CA LEU A 45 2.46 -16.09 -8.14
C LEU A 45 3.63 -16.54 -9.03
N ALA A 46 4.86 -16.53 -8.52
CA ALA A 46 6.05 -16.87 -9.28
C ALA A 46 5.98 -18.21 -10.06
N PRO A 47 5.39 -19.31 -9.52
CA PRO A 47 5.27 -20.56 -10.23
C PRO A 47 4.43 -20.51 -11.51
N LEU A 48 3.64 -19.45 -11.72
CA LEU A 48 2.86 -19.28 -12.94
C LEU A 48 3.75 -18.95 -14.16
N GLY A 49 4.98 -18.49 -13.93
CA GLY A 49 5.95 -18.19 -14.99
C GLY A 49 5.54 -17.05 -15.93
N VAL A 50 4.72 -16.14 -15.46
CA VAL A 50 4.25 -14.96 -16.22
C VAL A 50 4.76 -13.67 -15.59
N PRO A 51 4.93 -12.59 -16.38
CA PRO A 51 5.25 -11.28 -15.83
C PRO A 51 4.21 -10.80 -14.82
N ILE A 52 4.67 -10.15 -13.76
CA ILE A 52 3.83 -9.63 -12.67
C ILE A 52 3.87 -8.11 -12.72
N GLU A 53 2.72 -7.49 -12.58
CA GLU A 53 2.58 -6.05 -12.39
C GLU A 53 1.86 -5.77 -11.06
N ILE A 54 2.42 -4.86 -10.26
CA ILE A 54 1.77 -4.37 -9.05
C ILE A 54 0.99 -3.13 -9.45
N THR A 55 -0.30 -3.31 -9.67
CA THR A 55 -1.19 -2.27 -10.17
C THR A 55 -1.59 -1.27 -9.10
N GLU A 56 -1.58 -1.69 -7.83
CA GLU A 56 -1.92 -0.84 -6.70
C GLU A 56 -1.18 -1.29 -5.43
N ASN A 57 -0.54 -0.36 -4.76
CA ASN A 57 0.00 -0.54 -3.42
C ASN A 57 0.08 0.81 -2.71
N GLY A 58 -0.59 0.97 -1.58
CA GLY A 58 -0.65 2.26 -0.89
C GLY A 58 -1.21 2.17 0.52
N VAL A 59 -1.32 3.32 1.16
CA VAL A 59 -1.74 3.45 2.55
C VAL A 59 -2.59 4.69 2.76
N ALA A 60 -3.72 4.54 3.45
CA ALA A 60 -4.50 5.67 3.94
C ALA A 60 -3.77 6.32 5.12
N ASP A 61 -3.37 7.58 4.95
CA ASP A 61 -2.58 8.34 5.91
C ASP A 61 -2.71 9.84 5.61
N ALA A 62 -3.69 10.49 6.22
CA ALA A 62 -4.00 11.90 5.96
C ALA A 62 -2.83 12.83 6.34
N ASN A 63 -2.09 12.47 7.39
CA ASN A 63 -1.01 13.27 7.95
C ASN A 63 0.38 12.98 7.36
N ASP A 64 0.48 12.03 6.43
CA ASP A 64 1.73 11.60 5.78
C ASP A 64 2.82 11.11 6.75
N THR A 65 2.41 10.52 7.87
CA THR A 65 3.32 10.03 8.91
C THR A 65 3.83 8.62 8.69
N LEU A 66 3.07 7.80 7.96
CA LEU A 66 3.33 6.38 7.71
C LEU A 66 3.72 6.09 6.26
N ARG A 67 3.28 6.92 5.29
CA ARG A 67 3.39 6.62 3.86
C ARG A 67 4.83 6.49 3.39
N THR A 68 5.74 7.32 3.88
CA THR A 68 7.16 7.21 3.56
C THR A 68 7.74 5.85 3.96
N GLU A 69 7.44 5.39 5.16
CA GLU A 69 7.91 4.11 5.66
C GLU A 69 7.24 2.94 4.93
N HIS A 70 5.95 3.05 4.64
CA HIS A 70 5.22 2.09 3.82
C HIS A 70 5.89 1.93 2.43
N LEU A 71 6.14 3.03 1.72
CA LEU A 71 6.81 3.03 0.42
C LEU A 71 8.17 2.34 0.49
N LYS A 72 9.03 2.76 1.40
CA LYS A 72 10.38 2.21 1.54
C LYS A 72 10.38 0.72 1.79
N ARG A 73 9.53 0.24 2.70
CA ARG A 73 9.44 -1.20 3.03
C ARG A 73 8.93 -2.03 1.87
N HIS A 74 7.88 -1.57 1.18
CA HIS A 74 7.31 -2.33 0.07
C HIS A 74 8.23 -2.34 -1.14
N LEU A 75 8.85 -1.21 -1.49
CA LEU A 75 9.83 -1.14 -2.57
C LEU A 75 11.10 -1.95 -2.27
N TRP A 76 11.55 -1.97 -1.01
CA TRP A 76 12.66 -2.83 -0.60
C TRP A 76 12.33 -4.31 -0.78
N VAL A 77 11.17 -4.76 -0.30
CA VAL A 77 10.68 -6.14 -0.47
C VAL A 77 10.56 -6.49 -1.96
N LEU A 78 10.07 -5.55 -2.77
CA LEU A 78 9.98 -5.71 -4.21
C LEU A 78 11.35 -5.88 -4.85
N SER A 79 12.32 -5.04 -4.49
CA SER A 79 13.70 -5.14 -5.01
C SER A 79 14.34 -6.49 -4.66
N GLN A 80 14.10 -7.02 -3.46
CA GLN A 80 14.57 -8.35 -3.07
C GLN A 80 13.90 -9.46 -3.91
N ALA A 81 12.60 -9.36 -4.16
CA ALA A 81 11.91 -10.33 -4.99
C ALA A 81 12.46 -10.35 -6.43
N ILE A 82 12.74 -9.18 -7.01
CA ILE A 82 13.36 -9.07 -8.35
C ILE A 82 14.77 -9.70 -8.35
N GLN A 83 15.58 -9.43 -7.32
CA GLN A 83 16.92 -10.04 -7.18
C GLN A 83 16.84 -11.57 -7.06
N ASP A 84 15.81 -12.10 -6.45
CA ASP A 84 15.54 -13.54 -6.32
C ASP A 84 14.95 -14.15 -7.61
N GLY A 85 14.77 -13.37 -8.67
CA GLY A 85 14.37 -13.84 -9.99
C GLY A 85 12.88 -13.72 -10.31
N HIS A 86 12.09 -13.01 -9.51
CA HIS A 86 10.68 -12.74 -9.84
C HIS A 86 10.61 -11.73 -11.01
N ASP A 87 9.83 -12.05 -12.05
CA ASP A 87 9.63 -11.17 -13.21
C ASP A 87 8.59 -10.09 -12.90
N VAL A 88 8.96 -9.13 -12.04
CA VAL A 88 8.10 -7.98 -11.73
C VAL A 88 8.46 -6.82 -12.66
N ARG A 89 7.49 -6.35 -13.43
CA ARG A 89 7.66 -5.38 -14.52
C ARG A 89 7.26 -3.96 -14.15
N SER A 90 6.30 -3.79 -13.23
CA SER A 90 5.85 -2.47 -12.82
C SER A 90 5.38 -2.43 -11.38
N TYR A 91 5.43 -1.23 -10.81
CA TYR A 91 4.86 -0.91 -9.50
C TYR A 91 4.13 0.43 -9.58
N HIS A 92 2.86 0.44 -9.23
CA HIS A 92 2.04 1.63 -9.18
C HIS A 92 1.60 1.92 -7.74
N HIS A 93 1.96 3.10 -7.26
CA HIS A 93 1.50 3.54 -5.96
C HIS A 93 0.01 3.93 -5.99
N TRP A 94 -0.76 3.43 -5.05
CA TRP A 94 -2.12 3.92 -4.82
C TRP A 94 -2.11 4.95 -3.69
N SER A 95 -2.30 6.26 -4.00
CA SER A 95 -2.62 6.82 -5.32
C SER A 95 -1.77 8.06 -5.58
N LEU A 96 -1.79 8.53 -6.81
CA LEU A 96 -1.08 9.76 -7.19
C LEU A 96 -1.60 10.98 -6.42
N MET A 97 -2.91 11.06 -6.23
CA MET A 97 -3.58 12.16 -5.52
C MET A 97 -4.75 11.63 -4.71
N ASP A 98 -5.14 12.37 -3.66
CA ASP A 98 -6.35 12.06 -2.90
C ASP A 98 -7.56 12.00 -3.84
N ASN A 99 -8.44 11.03 -3.62
CA ASN A 99 -9.59 10.78 -4.48
C ASN A 99 -10.78 10.25 -3.68
N PHE A 100 -11.85 9.89 -4.37
CA PHE A 100 -13.05 9.29 -3.81
C PHE A 100 -12.82 7.80 -3.53
N GLU A 101 -12.84 7.41 -2.25
CA GLU A 101 -12.59 6.04 -1.79
C GLU A 101 -13.91 5.29 -1.52
N TRP A 102 -14.69 5.06 -2.56
CA TRP A 102 -15.93 4.28 -2.54
C TRP A 102 -16.84 4.59 -1.32
N ALA A 103 -17.08 3.62 -0.45
CA ALA A 103 -17.95 3.75 0.72
C ALA A 103 -17.39 4.72 1.79
N GLU A 104 -16.09 4.99 1.77
CA GLU A 104 -15.43 5.92 2.69
C GLU A 104 -15.47 7.38 2.19
N GLY A 105 -15.95 7.59 0.97
CA GLY A 105 -16.03 8.92 0.37
C GLY A 105 -14.66 9.58 0.24
N TYR A 106 -14.55 10.81 0.73
CA TYR A 106 -13.31 11.59 0.68
C TYR A 106 -12.51 11.59 1.99
N SER A 107 -12.90 10.76 2.96
CA SER A 107 -12.25 10.73 4.28
C SER A 107 -10.89 10.05 4.27
N MET A 108 -10.71 9.01 3.46
CA MET A 108 -9.46 8.25 3.35
C MET A 108 -8.51 8.90 2.35
N ARG A 109 -7.31 9.24 2.81
CA ARG A 109 -6.33 10.01 2.04
C ARG A 109 -5.15 9.11 1.64
N PHE A 110 -5.14 8.65 0.38
CA PHE A 110 -4.09 7.77 -0.16
C PHE A 110 -3.04 8.51 -1.00
N GLY A 111 -3.32 9.75 -1.39
CA GLY A 111 -2.54 10.47 -2.39
C GLY A 111 -1.11 10.78 -1.98
N LEU A 112 -0.19 10.70 -2.95
CA LEU A 112 1.12 11.35 -2.88
C LEU A 112 0.96 12.88 -2.93
N HIS A 113 -0.15 13.35 -3.52
CA HIS A 113 -0.57 14.74 -3.45
C HIS A 113 -1.81 14.86 -2.56
N HIS A 114 -1.76 15.79 -1.62
CA HIS A 114 -2.95 16.26 -0.94
C HIS A 114 -3.84 17.01 -1.94
N VAL A 115 -5.15 16.76 -1.88
CA VAL A 115 -6.14 17.52 -2.66
C VAL A 115 -7.06 18.25 -1.71
N ASP A 116 -7.11 19.56 -1.84
CA ASP A 116 -8.20 20.35 -1.31
C ASP A 116 -9.40 20.18 -2.23
N PHE A 117 -10.45 19.52 -1.77
CA PHE A 117 -11.60 19.20 -2.62
C PHE A 117 -12.52 20.37 -2.90
N GLU A 118 -12.39 21.48 -2.16
CA GLU A 118 -13.13 22.72 -2.43
C GLU A 118 -12.45 23.56 -3.51
N THR A 119 -11.14 23.78 -3.36
CA THR A 119 -10.36 24.62 -4.28
C THR A 119 -9.75 23.83 -5.44
N GLN A 120 -9.70 22.52 -5.34
CA GLN A 120 -9.02 21.61 -6.27
C GLN A 120 -7.50 21.81 -6.33
N GLU A 121 -6.92 22.49 -5.36
CA GLU A 121 -5.46 22.62 -5.23
C GLU A 121 -4.82 21.28 -4.87
N ARG A 122 -3.66 21.01 -5.47
CA ARG A 122 -2.90 19.80 -5.27
C ARG A 122 -1.52 20.12 -4.75
N THR A 123 -1.20 19.62 -3.56
CA THR A 123 0.09 19.87 -2.90
C THR A 123 0.84 18.55 -2.75
N LEU A 124 2.06 18.48 -3.27
CA LEU A 124 2.91 17.29 -3.12
C LEU A 124 3.26 17.08 -1.65
N ARG A 125 3.01 15.86 -1.15
CA ARG A 125 3.38 15.45 0.19
C ARG A 125 4.87 15.08 0.29
N PRO A 126 5.48 15.13 1.50
CA PRO A 126 6.84 14.66 1.73
C PRO A 126 7.10 13.24 1.21
N SER A 127 6.15 12.32 1.41
CA SER A 127 6.24 10.95 0.86
C SER A 127 6.29 10.91 -0.66
N GLY A 128 5.58 11.81 -1.33
CA GLY A 128 5.62 11.94 -2.79
C GLY A 128 7.00 12.41 -3.29
N ALA A 129 7.62 13.33 -2.57
CA ALA A 129 9.00 13.76 -2.87
C ALA A 129 10.02 12.61 -2.67
N VAL A 130 9.83 11.79 -1.63
CA VAL A 130 10.67 10.59 -1.41
C VAL A 130 10.47 9.58 -2.55
N TYR A 131 9.23 9.30 -2.97
CA TYR A 131 8.96 8.38 -4.06
C TYR A 131 9.56 8.87 -5.38
N LYS A 132 9.40 10.16 -5.70
CA LYS A 132 10.06 10.79 -6.85
C LYS A 132 11.57 10.57 -6.82
N HIS A 133 12.22 10.84 -5.67
CA HIS A 133 13.65 10.65 -5.52
C HIS A 133 14.08 9.19 -5.76
N ILE A 134 13.32 8.21 -5.26
CA ILE A 134 13.60 6.79 -5.51
C ILE A 134 13.54 6.48 -7.00
N ILE A 135 12.53 6.96 -7.73
CA ILE A 135 12.39 6.75 -9.18
C ILE A 135 13.58 7.37 -9.95
N GLU A 136 14.04 8.54 -9.55
CA GLU A 136 15.16 9.25 -10.22
C GLU A 136 16.52 8.58 -10.00
N GLN A 137 16.65 7.68 -9.02
CA GLN A 137 17.89 6.95 -8.72
C GLN A 137 18.00 5.59 -9.41
N HIS A 138 16.93 5.12 -10.03
CA HIS A 138 16.80 3.81 -10.70
C HIS A 138 16.36 3.94 -12.15
#